data_31f2872861bc7bfbc653d30f4cbcf3d5
#
_entry.id   31f2872861bc7bfbc653d30f4cbcf3d5
#
_cell.length_a   1.000
_cell.length_b   1.000
_cell.length_c   1.000
_cell.angle_alpha   90.00
_cell.angle_beta   90.00
_cell.angle_gamma   90.00
#
_symmetry.space_group_name_H-M   'P 1'
#
loop_
_entity.id
_entity.type
_entity.pdbx_description
1 polymer ?
#
loop_
_entity_poly.entity_id
_entity_poly.type
_entity_poly.pdbx_seq_one_letter_code
_entity_poly.pdbx_strand_id
1 'polypeptide(L)'
;MTSRPRFRDLLSLVALAIAAVVPATISAAPPPGIPDGWSDGFVYANGIRLHYYHGSPATGKPVIVMVHGVTDNGLCWARLTWKLQDQYDIYMLDTRGHGLTDPFTSTDNGDTLIKDVVDFVRAMKFEKPILMGHSMGGATVIRIGAEYPDLAKAIVVLDAGIGGMGGGRGPAAAPGGPAGAATPAATPPAAPPRSDNMPFAMSGNPETLAAQNNYKFDDLVAKGRRQNPKWDIVDIQYWALSKQQYHGAYNDETFRNVMQGSMRTADALAKIPVPMIILKADAPPEQRKAHLEAAKAMQKGKLVHIDGAAHNLHHDNLPRTVEVLHEFFSTL
;
A
#
# COMPACT_ATOMS: atom_id res chain seq x y z
N MET A 1 -6.54 -3.83 100.16
CA MET A 1 -5.70 -2.85 99.43
C MET A 1 -5.68 -3.25 98.00
N THR A 2 -6.47 -2.59 97.22
CA THR A 2 -6.79 -2.94 95.83
C THR A 2 -5.98 -2.01 94.92
N SER A 3 -5.11 -2.55 94.13
CA SER A 3 -4.42 -1.83 93.02
C SER A 3 -5.16 -2.02 91.70
N ARG A 4 -5.59 -0.93 91.10
CA ARG A 4 -6.21 -0.89 89.78
C ARG A 4 -5.13 -0.96 88.66
N PRO A 5 -5.33 -1.70 87.61
CA PRO A 5 -4.45 -1.64 86.43
C PRO A 5 -4.78 -0.43 85.56
N ARG A 6 -3.73 0.26 85.12
CA ARG A 6 -3.80 1.37 84.18
C ARG A 6 -4.07 0.85 82.73
N PHE A 7 -5.10 1.37 82.12
CA PHE A 7 -5.34 1.25 80.68
C PHE A 7 -4.22 1.96 79.88
N ARG A 8 -3.46 1.24 79.14
CA ARG A 8 -2.55 1.80 78.16
C ARG A 8 -3.22 1.68 76.75
N ASP A 9 -3.43 2.84 76.19
CA ASP A 9 -4.02 3.01 74.85
C ASP A 9 -3.20 2.29 73.82
N LEU A 10 -3.87 1.35 73.08
CA LEU A 10 -3.35 0.75 71.89
C LEU A 10 -3.89 1.58 70.67
N LEU A 11 -3.11 2.61 70.30
CA LEU A 11 -3.34 3.27 69.02
C LEU A 11 -2.72 2.41 67.92
N SER A 12 -3.53 1.58 67.28
CA SER A 12 -3.13 0.88 66.07
C SER A 12 -3.12 1.85 64.91
N LEU A 13 -1.94 2.27 64.46
CA LEU A 13 -1.74 2.98 63.19
C LEU A 13 -1.95 1.99 62.05
N VAL A 14 -3.11 2.04 61.43
CA VAL A 14 -3.34 1.43 60.10
C VAL A 14 -2.73 2.35 59.06
N ALA A 15 -1.49 2.07 58.64
CA ALA A 15 -0.90 2.71 57.48
C ALA A 15 -1.56 2.18 56.20
N LEU A 16 -2.49 2.94 55.66
CA LEU A 16 -3.09 2.66 54.33
C LEU A 16 -2.05 2.98 53.27
N ALA A 17 -1.32 1.98 52.77
CA ALA A 17 -0.47 2.12 51.62
C ALA A 17 -1.32 2.28 50.38
N ILE A 18 -1.60 3.51 49.93
CA ILE A 18 -2.15 3.80 48.64
C ILE A 18 -1.03 3.54 47.63
N ALA A 19 -1.02 2.34 47.04
CA ALA A 19 -0.21 2.07 45.87
C ALA A 19 -0.76 2.94 44.73
N ALA A 20 -0.07 4.05 44.44
CA ALA A 20 -0.34 4.81 43.20
C ALA A 20 -0.03 3.90 42.01
N VAL A 21 -1.07 3.35 41.40
CA VAL A 21 -0.97 2.74 40.09
C VAL A 21 -0.68 3.88 39.11
N VAL A 22 0.61 4.16 38.92
CA VAL A 22 1.06 4.99 37.79
C VAL A 22 0.67 4.21 36.56
N PRO A 23 -0.27 4.71 35.73
CA PRO A 23 -0.52 4.04 34.46
C PRO A 23 0.81 4.03 33.71
N ALA A 24 1.31 2.83 33.41
CA ALA A 24 2.43 2.71 32.49
C ALA A 24 2.00 3.40 31.21
N THR A 25 2.57 4.55 30.93
CA THR A 25 2.44 5.17 29.62
C THR A 25 3.09 4.17 28.66
N ILE A 26 2.27 3.37 27.98
CA ILE A 26 2.74 2.57 26.85
C ILE A 26 3.22 3.60 25.85
N SER A 27 4.53 3.83 25.85
CA SER A 27 5.16 4.63 24.82
C SER A 27 4.83 3.96 23.50
N ALA A 28 4.19 4.71 22.59
CA ALA A 28 3.95 4.22 21.26
C ALA A 28 5.26 3.73 20.67
N ALA A 29 5.28 2.50 20.15
CA ALA A 29 6.45 2.03 19.43
C ALA A 29 6.71 2.96 18.26
N PRO A 30 7.95 3.37 17.99
CA PRO A 30 8.24 4.19 16.81
C PRO A 30 7.82 3.43 15.55
N PRO A 31 7.47 4.14 14.46
CA PRO A 31 7.28 3.52 13.17
C PRO A 31 8.45 2.62 12.81
N PRO A 32 8.22 1.48 12.13
CA PRO A 32 9.31 0.59 11.74
C PRO A 32 10.27 1.33 10.80
N GLY A 33 11.56 1.18 11.04
CA GLY A 33 12.61 1.66 10.14
C GLY A 33 12.77 0.76 8.91
N ILE A 34 13.80 1.05 8.15
CA ILE A 34 14.25 0.20 7.05
C ILE A 34 14.76 -1.12 7.65
N PRO A 35 14.41 -2.28 7.09
CA PRO A 35 14.90 -3.58 7.55
C PRO A 35 16.44 -3.66 7.56
N ASP A 36 16.98 -4.40 8.51
CA ASP A 36 18.42 -4.62 8.61
C ASP A 36 18.99 -5.21 7.31
N GLY A 37 20.13 -4.69 6.86
CA GLY A 37 20.79 -5.10 5.63
C GLY A 37 20.20 -4.48 4.36
N TRP A 38 19.14 -3.70 4.46
CA TRP A 38 18.61 -2.90 3.35
C TRP A 38 19.16 -1.47 3.42
N SER A 39 19.01 -0.75 2.32
CA SER A 39 19.32 0.67 2.24
C SER A 39 18.19 1.41 1.55
N ASP A 40 18.27 2.73 1.56
CA ASP A 40 17.43 3.61 0.77
C ASP A 40 18.26 4.66 0.06
N GLY A 41 17.66 5.38 -0.85
CA GLY A 41 18.33 6.44 -1.57
C GLY A 41 17.38 7.28 -2.41
N PHE A 42 17.94 8.32 -2.98
CA PHE A 42 17.26 9.20 -3.92
C PHE A 42 17.95 9.18 -5.26
N VAL A 43 17.15 9.25 -6.32
CA VAL A 43 17.63 9.51 -7.68
C VAL A 43 16.86 10.67 -8.28
N TYR A 44 17.56 11.52 -9.03
CA TYR A 44 16.90 12.59 -9.77
C TYR A 44 16.47 12.05 -11.13
N ALA A 45 15.18 11.94 -11.34
CA ALA A 45 14.59 11.43 -12.58
C ALA A 45 13.27 12.15 -12.89
N ASN A 46 12.97 12.37 -14.16
CA ASN A 46 11.79 13.08 -14.65
C ASN A 46 11.50 14.41 -13.89
N GLY A 47 12.58 15.16 -13.56
CA GLY A 47 12.48 16.49 -12.93
C GLY A 47 12.19 16.51 -11.43
N ILE A 48 12.17 15.35 -10.76
CA ILE A 48 11.92 15.23 -9.32
C ILE A 48 12.95 14.33 -8.64
N ARG A 49 12.99 14.37 -7.31
CA ARG A 49 13.69 13.39 -6.49
C ARG A 49 12.77 12.21 -6.25
N LEU A 50 13.12 11.06 -6.81
CA LEU A 50 12.47 9.79 -6.54
C LEU A 50 13.22 9.06 -5.44
N HIS A 51 12.50 8.70 -4.40
CA HIS A 51 13.00 7.85 -3.33
C HIS A 51 12.78 6.37 -3.66
N TYR A 52 13.70 5.53 -3.20
CA TYR A 52 13.58 4.07 -3.32
C TYR A 52 14.18 3.38 -2.10
N TYR A 53 13.66 2.22 -1.76
CA TYR A 53 14.28 1.27 -0.86
C TYR A 53 14.98 0.19 -1.68
N HIS A 54 16.13 -0.27 -1.22
CA HIS A 54 16.93 -1.29 -1.86
C HIS A 54 17.05 -2.50 -0.95
N GLY A 55 16.35 -3.59 -1.31
CA GLY A 55 16.31 -4.83 -0.56
C GLY A 55 17.42 -5.78 -1.01
N SER A 56 18.29 -6.14 -0.08
CA SER A 56 19.41 -7.08 -0.30
C SER A 56 20.34 -6.68 -1.44
N PRO A 57 21.13 -5.61 -1.28
CA PRO A 57 22.09 -5.19 -2.29
C PRO A 57 23.08 -6.32 -2.58
N ALA A 58 23.00 -6.88 -3.77
CA ALA A 58 23.92 -7.93 -4.22
C ALA A 58 24.22 -7.73 -5.71
N THR A 59 25.49 -7.69 -6.04
CA THR A 59 25.94 -7.58 -7.43
C THR A 59 25.65 -8.85 -8.22
N GLY A 60 25.19 -8.68 -9.47
CA GLY A 60 25.05 -9.79 -10.43
C GLY A 60 23.71 -10.52 -10.39
N LYS A 61 22.77 -10.15 -9.51
CA LYS A 61 21.41 -10.69 -9.53
C LYS A 61 20.52 -9.92 -10.53
N PRO A 62 19.51 -10.58 -11.12
CA PRO A 62 18.51 -9.87 -11.93
C PRO A 62 17.78 -8.82 -11.11
N VAL A 63 17.59 -7.63 -11.69
CA VAL A 63 16.95 -6.51 -11.01
C VAL A 63 15.44 -6.63 -11.10
N ILE A 64 14.74 -6.40 -9.97
CA ILE A 64 13.29 -6.15 -9.93
C ILE A 64 13.06 -4.72 -9.45
N VAL A 65 12.26 -3.95 -10.19
CA VAL A 65 11.74 -2.65 -9.77
C VAL A 65 10.27 -2.82 -9.42
N MET A 66 9.91 -2.51 -8.17
CA MET A 66 8.56 -2.65 -7.63
C MET A 66 7.87 -1.30 -7.49
N VAL A 67 6.65 -1.19 -8.03
CA VAL A 67 5.82 0.02 -8.06
C VAL A 67 4.52 -0.24 -7.31
N HIS A 68 4.32 0.45 -6.19
CA HIS A 68 3.21 0.21 -5.26
C HIS A 68 1.87 0.78 -5.74
N GLY A 69 0.80 0.46 -5.03
CA GLY A 69 -0.55 0.98 -5.23
C GLY A 69 -0.75 2.38 -4.64
N VAL A 70 -1.88 3.02 -4.99
CA VAL A 70 -2.23 4.34 -4.45
C VAL A 70 -2.30 4.30 -2.92
N THR A 71 -1.81 5.35 -2.28
CA THR A 71 -1.68 5.53 -0.81
C THR A 71 -0.67 4.62 -0.10
N ASP A 72 0.01 3.73 -0.81
CA ASP A 72 1.10 2.90 -0.26
C ASP A 72 2.46 3.60 -0.37
N ASN A 73 3.53 2.92 -0.01
CA ASN A 73 4.92 3.31 -0.23
C ASN A 73 5.76 2.08 -0.58
N GLY A 74 7.05 2.25 -0.84
CA GLY A 74 7.93 1.15 -1.21
C GLY A 74 8.01 0.05 -0.15
N LEU A 75 7.91 0.36 1.14
CA LEU A 75 7.98 -0.65 2.21
C LEU A 75 6.74 -1.54 2.32
N CYS A 76 5.64 -1.23 1.64
CA CYS A 76 4.51 -2.16 1.52
C CYS A 76 4.90 -3.47 0.80
N TRP A 77 6.01 -3.48 0.09
CA TRP A 77 6.59 -4.67 -0.54
C TRP A 77 7.49 -5.50 0.38
N ALA A 78 7.76 -5.08 1.62
CA ALA A 78 8.85 -5.63 2.44
C ALA A 78 8.78 -7.16 2.61
N ARG A 79 7.62 -7.71 2.96
CA ARG A 79 7.51 -9.18 3.15
C ARG A 79 7.67 -9.97 1.87
N LEU A 80 7.20 -9.46 0.73
CA LEU A 80 7.45 -10.09 -0.56
C LEU A 80 8.93 -10.00 -0.93
N THR A 81 9.56 -8.85 -0.70
CA THR A 81 11.00 -8.66 -0.92
C THR A 81 11.84 -9.65 -0.12
N TRP A 82 11.55 -9.89 1.16
CA TRP A 82 12.25 -10.91 1.95
C TRP A 82 12.16 -12.33 1.37
N LYS A 83 11.12 -12.64 0.58
CA LYS A 83 10.97 -13.94 -0.09
C LYS A 83 11.73 -14.04 -1.40
N LEU A 84 12.08 -12.91 -2.00
CA LEU A 84 12.70 -12.85 -3.33
C LEU A 84 14.16 -12.40 -3.29
N GLN A 85 14.59 -11.70 -2.23
CA GLN A 85 15.90 -11.03 -2.14
C GLN A 85 17.12 -11.94 -2.27
N ASP A 86 16.99 -13.26 -2.00
CA ASP A 86 18.10 -14.18 -2.18
C ASP A 86 18.45 -14.42 -3.65
N GLN A 87 17.49 -14.21 -4.54
CA GLN A 87 17.64 -14.47 -5.98
C GLN A 87 17.65 -13.20 -6.83
N TYR A 88 17.14 -12.08 -6.31
CA TYR A 88 16.95 -10.83 -7.05
C TYR A 88 17.54 -9.64 -6.30
N ASP A 89 17.97 -8.64 -7.07
CA ASP A 89 18.33 -7.30 -6.60
C ASP A 89 17.10 -6.40 -6.71
N ILE A 90 16.53 -5.96 -5.58
CA ILE A 90 15.15 -5.44 -5.53
C ILE A 90 15.14 -3.97 -5.14
N TYR A 91 14.53 -3.15 -5.99
CA TYR A 91 14.28 -1.73 -5.79
C TYR A 91 12.79 -1.48 -5.65
N MET A 92 12.36 -0.96 -4.50
CA MET A 92 10.97 -0.64 -4.18
C MET A 92 10.81 0.88 -4.20
N LEU A 93 10.16 1.40 -5.24
CA LEU A 93 9.97 2.84 -5.41
C LEU A 93 8.92 3.39 -4.45
N ASP A 94 9.19 4.60 -3.94
CA ASP A 94 8.14 5.53 -3.55
C ASP A 94 7.73 6.31 -4.81
N THR A 95 6.52 6.12 -5.30
CA THR A 95 6.05 6.85 -6.48
C THR A 95 5.77 8.31 -6.14
N ARG A 96 5.74 9.18 -7.13
CA ARG A 96 5.40 10.60 -6.96
C ARG A 96 4.19 10.77 -6.04
N GLY A 97 4.26 11.70 -5.09
CA GLY A 97 3.21 11.98 -4.12
C GLY A 97 3.09 10.98 -2.98
N HIS A 98 4.03 10.02 -2.86
CA HIS A 98 4.03 8.98 -1.84
C HIS A 98 5.40 8.87 -1.17
N GLY A 99 5.41 8.32 0.03
CA GLY A 99 6.63 8.05 0.77
C GLY A 99 7.51 9.29 0.94
N LEU A 100 8.75 9.20 0.56
CA LEU A 100 9.74 10.29 0.62
C LEU A 100 10.00 10.94 -0.75
N THR A 101 9.29 10.52 -1.80
CA THR A 101 9.37 11.12 -3.14
C THR A 101 8.66 12.48 -3.18
N ASP A 102 9.13 13.38 -4.04
CA ASP A 102 8.53 14.70 -4.24
C ASP A 102 7.02 14.60 -4.57
N PRO A 103 6.21 15.60 -4.14
CA PRO A 103 4.76 15.57 -4.28
C PRO A 103 4.29 15.71 -5.74
N PHE A 104 2.99 15.47 -5.95
CA PHE A 104 2.32 15.81 -7.20
C PHE A 104 2.23 17.31 -7.42
N THR A 105 2.23 17.69 -8.69
CA THR A 105 1.86 19.04 -9.16
C THR A 105 0.46 19.04 -9.78
N SER A 106 -0.09 20.23 -10.05
CA SER A 106 -1.40 20.35 -10.69
C SER A 106 -1.46 19.84 -12.14
N THR A 107 -0.32 19.65 -12.79
CA THR A 107 -0.21 19.23 -14.18
C THR A 107 0.11 17.74 -14.35
N ASP A 108 0.35 17.02 -13.25
CA ASP A 108 0.69 15.60 -13.32
C ASP A 108 -0.52 14.74 -13.73
N ASN A 109 -0.22 13.68 -14.43
CA ASN A 109 -1.20 12.72 -14.93
C ASN A 109 -0.61 11.30 -14.96
N GLY A 110 -1.36 10.33 -15.45
CA GLY A 110 -0.90 8.94 -15.51
C GLY A 110 0.33 8.73 -16.40
N ASP A 111 0.55 9.56 -17.42
CA ASP A 111 1.75 9.50 -18.27
C ASP A 111 2.98 10.04 -17.52
N THR A 112 2.80 10.96 -16.58
CA THR A 112 3.87 11.41 -15.67
C THR A 112 4.40 10.26 -14.84
N LEU A 113 3.51 9.41 -14.25
CA LEU A 113 3.93 8.25 -13.47
C LEU A 113 4.72 7.23 -14.29
N ILE A 114 4.36 7.05 -15.56
CA ILE A 114 5.11 6.19 -16.47
C ILE A 114 6.50 6.72 -16.68
N LYS A 115 6.64 8.02 -16.96
CA LYS A 115 7.94 8.66 -17.19
C LYS A 115 8.81 8.62 -15.93
N ASP A 116 8.24 8.78 -14.75
CA ASP A 116 8.96 8.65 -13.48
C ASP A 116 9.67 7.29 -13.37
N VAL A 117 8.96 6.20 -13.64
CA VAL A 117 9.54 4.85 -13.56
C VAL A 117 10.53 4.59 -14.70
N VAL A 118 10.21 5.02 -15.93
CA VAL A 118 11.11 4.87 -17.09
C VAL A 118 12.43 5.60 -16.84
N ASP A 119 12.36 6.83 -16.38
CA ASP A 119 13.54 7.65 -16.15
C ASP A 119 14.31 7.21 -14.89
N PHE A 120 13.63 6.62 -13.88
CA PHE A 120 14.29 5.91 -12.80
C PHE A 120 15.15 4.75 -13.31
N VAL A 121 14.57 3.85 -14.11
CA VAL A 121 15.30 2.70 -14.69
C VAL A 121 16.52 3.16 -15.47
N ARG A 122 16.40 4.24 -16.25
CA ARG A 122 17.49 4.82 -17.05
C ARG A 122 18.57 5.47 -16.19
N ALA A 123 18.15 6.26 -15.19
CA ALA A 123 19.08 6.95 -14.27
C ALA A 123 19.91 5.94 -13.44
N MET A 124 19.27 4.85 -13.02
CA MET A 124 19.94 3.74 -12.31
C MET A 124 20.75 2.83 -13.25
N LYS A 125 20.65 3.02 -14.57
CA LYS A 125 21.33 2.23 -15.60
C LYS A 125 21.00 0.74 -15.54
N PHE A 126 19.76 0.40 -15.17
CA PHE A 126 19.31 -0.99 -15.15
C PHE A 126 19.12 -1.53 -16.55
N GLU A 127 19.74 -2.66 -16.83
CA GLU A 127 19.59 -3.36 -18.11
C GLU A 127 18.41 -4.34 -18.02
N LYS A 128 17.29 -3.97 -18.67
CA LYS A 128 16.07 -4.79 -18.77
C LYS A 128 15.62 -5.40 -17.42
N PRO A 129 15.31 -4.57 -16.42
CA PRO A 129 14.81 -5.09 -15.15
C PRO A 129 13.45 -5.79 -15.34
N ILE A 130 13.06 -6.62 -14.39
CA ILE A 130 11.67 -7.05 -14.24
C ILE A 130 10.91 -5.87 -13.61
N LEU A 131 9.82 -5.43 -14.23
CA LEU A 131 8.94 -4.43 -13.65
C LEU A 131 7.75 -5.10 -13.00
N MET A 132 7.58 -4.89 -11.69
CA MET A 132 6.48 -5.43 -10.90
C MET A 132 5.63 -4.28 -10.37
N GLY A 133 4.31 -4.37 -10.50
CA GLY A 133 3.41 -3.32 -10.01
C GLY A 133 2.13 -3.84 -9.39
N HIS A 134 1.67 -3.16 -8.34
CA HIS A 134 0.39 -3.42 -7.68
C HIS A 134 -0.61 -2.31 -7.98
N SER A 135 -1.86 -2.64 -8.28
CA SER A 135 -2.96 -1.67 -8.43
C SER A 135 -2.61 -0.53 -9.40
N MET A 136 -2.47 0.71 -8.93
CA MET A 136 -1.98 1.86 -9.71
C MET A 136 -0.61 1.57 -10.33
N GLY A 137 0.34 1.06 -9.55
CA GLY A 137 1.65 0.63 -10.05
C GLY A 137 1.56 -0.49 -11.09
N GLY A 138 0.58 -1.39 -10.94
CA GLY A 138 0.29 -2.43 -11.92
C GLY A 138 -0.17 -1.86 -13.27
N ALA A 139 -1.07 -0.87 -13.25
CA ALA A 139 -1.48 -0.15 -14.46
C ALA A 139 -0.30 0.60 -15.10
N THR A 140 0.57 1.19 -14.27
CA THR A 140 1.78 1.88 -14.71
C THR A 140 2.73 0.92 -15.45
N VAL A 141 3.07 -0.24 -14.87
CA VAL A 141 4.01 -1.18 -15.52
C VAL A 141 3.42 -1.86 -16.76
N ILE A 142 2.11 -2.09 -16.82
CA ILE A 142 1.44 -2.55 -18.06
C ILE A 142 1.67 -1.54 -19.19
N ARG A 143 1.44 -0.27 -18.92
CA ARG A 143 1.64 0.78 -19.93
C ARG A 143 3.10 0.95 -20.32
N ILE A 144 4.03 0.84 -19.37
CA ILE A 144 5.47 0.85 -19.69
C ILE A 144 5.81 -0.29 -20.63
N GLY A 145 5.31 -1.51 -20.37
CA GLY A 145 5.56 -2.65 -21.25
C GLY A 145 5.06 -2.46 -22.69
N ALA A 146 4.00 -1.67 -22.88
CA ALA A 146 3.43 -1.36 -24.19
C ALA A 146 4.10 -0.19 -24.90
N GLU A 147 4.45 0.87 -24.16
CA GLU A 147 4.99 2.13 -24.70
C GLU A 147 6.53 2.11 -24.81
N TYR A 148 7.20 1.29 -24.00
CA TYR A 148 8.66 1.13 -23.94
C TYR A 148 9.04 -0.37 -24.01
N PRO A 149 8.79 -1.05 -25.12
CA PRO A 149 8.87 -2.51 -25.23
C PRO A 149 10.25 -3.10 -24.95
N ASP A 150 11.31 -2.31 -25.09
CA ASP A 150 12.69 -2.73 -24.86
C ASP A 150 13.22 -2.46 -23.44
N LEU A 151 12.42 -1.78 -22.60
CA LEU A 151 12.88 -1.32 -21.29
C LEU A 151 12.96 -2.47 -20.27
N ALA A 152 12.02 -3.40 -20.31
CA ALA A 152 11.90 -4.46 -19.31
C ALA A 152 12.15 -5.85 -19.90
N LYS A 153 12.67 -6.78 -19.08
CA LYS A 153 12.78 -8.21 -19.39
C LYS A 153 11.41 -8.90 -19.29
N ALA A 154 10.61 -8.52 -18.29
CA ALA A 154 9.29 -9.08 -18.04
C ALA A 154 8.42 -8.08 -17.24
N ILE A 155 7.10 -8.26 -17.32
CA ILE A 155 6.11 -7.46 -16.59
C ILE A 155 5.34 -8.37 -15.61
N VAL A 156 5.27 -7.95 -14.36
CA VAL A 156 4.52 -8.61 -13.28
C VAL A 156 3.47 -7.66 -12.73
N VAL A 157 2.22 -8.09 -12.70
CA VAL A 157 1.09 -7.25 -12.27
C VAL A 157 0.32 -7.94 -11.15
N LEU A 158 0.14 -7.23 -10.05
CA LEU A 158 -0.68 -7.64 -8.93
C LEU A 158 -1.95 -6.78 -8.89
N ASP A 159 -3.07 -7.39 -9.21
CA ASP A 159 -4.44 -6.89 -9.13
C ASP A 159 -4.69 -5.48 -9.72
N ALA A 160 -4.13 -5.18 -10.88
CA ALA A 160 -4.53 -4.00 -11.64
C ALA A 160 -5.79 -4.25 -12.48
N GLY A 161 -6.49 -3.18 -12.85
CA GLY A 161 -7.61 -3.23 -13.80
C GLY A 161 -7.14 -3.58 -15.21
N ILE A 162 -7.70 -4.61 -15.84
CA ILE A 162 -7.34 -5.10 -17.17
C ILE A 162 -8.51 -5.17 -18.15
N GLY A 163 -9.73 -4.87 -17.72
CA GLY A 163 -10.94 -4.90 -18.56
C GLY A 163 -11.65 -3.55 -18.58
N GLY A 164 -12.39 -3.29 -19.65
CA GLY A 164 -13.26 -2.12 -19.73
C GLY A 164 -14.37 -2.20 -18.69
N MET A 165 -14.45 -1.20 -17.85
CA MET A 165 -15.32 -0.96 -16.71
C MET A 165 -14.71 -1.36 -15.37
N GLY A 166 -14.06 -0.38 -14.74
CA GLY A 166 -13.83 -0.30 -13.31
C GLY A 166 -12.91 -1.38 -12.74
N GLY A 167 -11.68 -0.99 -12.41
CA GLY A 167 -10.87 -1.75 -11.45
C GLY A 167 -11.74 -2.09 -10.25
N GLY A 168 -11.88 -3.38 -9.94
CA GLY A 168 -12.81 -3.87 -8.93
C GLY A 168 -12.55 -3.30 -7.55
N ARG A 169 -13.27 -2.27 -7.20
CA ARG A 169 -13.75 -2.11 -5.84
C ARG A 169 -14.85 -3.15 -5.67
N GLY A 170 -14.73 -4.03 -4.73
CA GLY A 170 -15.88 -4.69 -4.13
C GLY A 170 -16.93 -3.63 -3.83
N PRO A 171 -18.21 -3.97 -3.65
CA PRO A 171 -19.30 -3.01 -3.65
C PRO A 171 -19.01 -1.89 -2.66
N ALA A 172 -18.51 -0.78 -3.19
CA ALA A 172 -18.56 0.48 -2.47
C ALA A 172 -20.03 0.76 -2.24
N ALA A 173 -20.39 0.98 -1.00
CA ALA A 173 -21.74 1.44 -0.65
C ALA A 173 -22.14 2.52 -1.66
N ALA A 174 -23.27 2.31 -2.33
CA ALA A 174 -23.77 3.19 -3.36
C ALA A 174 -23.84 4.63 -2.83
N PRO A 175 -23.45 5.65 -3.62
CA PRO A 175 -23.79 7.01 -3.30
C PRO A 175 -25.33 7.11 -3.29
N GLY A 176 -25.86 7.66 -2.21
CA GLY A 176 -27.29 7.76 -1.97
C GLY A 176 -28.09 8.25 -3.19
N GLY A 177 -29.21 7.58 -3.43
CA GLY A 177 -30.24 8.02 -4.34
C GLY A 177 -30.84 9.38 -3.93
N PRO A 178 -31.68 9.99 -4.77
CA PRO A 178 -32.14 11.35 -4.59
C PRO A 178 -32.86 11.56 -3.26
N ALA A 179 -32.47 12.62 -2.55
CA ALA A 179 -33.02 13.02 -1.27
C ALA A 179 -34.55 13.26 -1.40
N GLY A 180 -35.30 12.31 -0.90
CA GLY A 180 -36.68 12.57 -0.51
C GLY A 180 -36.69 13.41 0.76
N ALA A 181 -37.47 14.50 0.77
CA ALA A 181 -37.61 15.41 1.86
C ALA A 181 -38.07 14.66 3.14
N ALA A 182 -37.20 14.58 4.15
CA ALA A 182 -37.53 14.08 5.47
C ALA A 182 -37.60 15.23 6.46
N THR A 183 -38.72 15.29 7.17
CA THR A 183 -39.02 16.14 8.33
C THR A 183 -37.89 16.07 9.37
N PRO A 184 -37.58 17.23 10.06
CA PRO A 184 -36.50 17.24 11.04
C PRO A 184 -36.88 16.45 12.30
N ALA A 185 -36.34 15.30 12.51
CA ALA A 185 -36.34 14.63 13.80
C ALA A 185 -35.15 15.11 14.63
N ALA A 186 -35.41 15.35 15.92
CA ALA A 186 -34.42 15.86 16.87
C ALA A 186 -33.12 15.03 16.83
N THR A 187 -32.00 15.73 16.64
CA THR A 187 -30.66 15.15 16.60
C THR A 187 -30.29 14.58 17.98
N PRO A 188 -30.04 13.26 18.11
CA PRO A 188 -29.45 12.74 19.34
C PRO A 188 -28.05 13.31 19.53
N PRO A 189 -27.55 13.45 20.78
CA PRO A 189 -26.21 13.96 21.03
C PRO A 189 -25.19 13.11 20.29
N ALA A 190 -24.26 13.77 19.61
CA ALA A 190 -23.20 13.12 18.83
C ALA A 190 -22.43 12.15 19.73
N ALA A 191 -22.41 10.88 19.37
CA ALA A 191 -21.53 9.92 19.99
C ALA A 191 -20.08 10.39 19.83
N PRO A 192 -19.20 10.17 20.83
CA PRO A 192 -17.78 10.51 20.69
C PRO A 192 -17.21 9.85 19.44
N PRO A 193 -16.33 10.52 18.69
CA PRO A 193 -15.78 9.99 17.47
C PRO A 193 -15.12 8.64 17.76
N ARG A 194 -15.68 7.58 17.19
CA ARG A 194 -15.04 6.26 17.27
C ARG A 194 -13.71 6.35 16.51
N SER A 195 -12.67 5.78 17.08
CA SER A 195 -11.32 5.68 16.46
C SER A 195 -11.33 5.03 15.05
N ASP A 196 -12.46 4.44 14.65
CA ASP A 196 -12.67 3.83 13.33
C ASP A 196 -13.01 4.84 12.23
N ASN A 197 -13.37 6.08 12.59
CA ASN A 197 -13.76 7.14 11.65
C ASN A 197 -12.56 8.05 11.29
N MET A 198 -11.43 7.44 10.92
CA MET A 198 -10.30 8.15 10.36
C MET A 198 -10.46 8.13 8.83
N PRO A 199 -10.96 9.20 8.18
CA PRO A 199 -11.07 9.23 6.74
C PRO A 199 -9.68 9.21 6.11
N PHE A 200 -9.51 8.44 5.02
CA PHE A 200 -8.32 8.53 4.18
C PHE A 200 -8.64 9.36 2.95
N ALA A 201 -7.87 10.43 2.76
CA ALA A 201 -7.90 11.17 1.52
C ALA A 201 -7.19 10.36 0.43
N MET A 202 -7.90 10.11 -0.66
CA MET A 202 -7.31 9.61 -1.91
C MET A 202 -6.91 10.78 -2.81
N SER A 203 -7.48 11.95 -2.59
CA SER A 203 -7.30 13.17 -3.36
C SER A 203 -7.05 14.38 -2.48
N GLY A 204 -6.64 15.46 -3.08
CA GLY A 204 -6.10 16.65 -2.46
C GLY A 204 -7.08 17.53 -1.68
N ASN A 205 -7.92 16.97 -0.81
CA ASN A 205 -8.49 17.80 0.25
C ASN A 205 -7.37 18.08 1.28
N PRO A 206 -6.81 19.30 1.34
CA PRO A 206 -5.63 19.59 2.16
C PRO A 206 -5.86 19.33 3.65
N GLU A 207 -7.09 19.57 4.14
CA GLU A 207 -7.44 19.39 5.55
C GLU A 207 -7.47 17.91 5.91
N THR A 208 -8.05 17.06 5.06
CA THR A 208 -8.10 15.62 5.27
C THR A 208 -6.71 15.00 5.16
N LEU A 209 -5.88 15.48 4.22
CA LEU A 209 -4.48 15.02 4.09
C LEU A 209 -3.65 15.44 5.32
N ALA A 210 -3.79 16.69 5.78
CA ALA A 210 -3.11 17.15 6.97
C ALA A 210 -3.53 16.34 8.21
N ALA A 211 -4.83 16.06 8.36
CA ALA A 211 -5.32 15.20 9.43
C ALA A 211 -4.73 13.79 9.36
N GLN A 212 -4.72 13.18 8.16
CA GLN A 212 -4.16 11.85 7.94
C GLN A 212 -2.68 11.77 8.29
N ASN A 213 -1.88 12.73 7.86
CA ASN A 213 -0.45 12.77 8.15
C ASN A 213 -0.15 12.97 9.64
N ASN A 214 -1.10 13.51 10.40
CA ASN A 214 -1.00 13.69 11.85
C ASN A 214 -1.68 12.58 12.66
N TYR A 215 -2.24 11.54 12.05
CA TYR A 215 -2.75 10.40 12.81
C TYR A 215 -1.63 9.72 13.59
N LYS A 216 -1.92 9.33 14.83
CA LYS A 216 -0.97 8.57 15.62
C LYS A 216 -0.71 7.23 14.96
N PHE A 217 0.54 6.83 14.91
CA PHE A 217 0.95 5.57 14.29
C PHE A 217 0.22 4.36 14.89
N ASP A 218 0.09 4.28 16.21
CA ASP A 218 -0.62 3.18 16.89
C ASP A 218 -2.10 3.12 16.54
N ASP A 219 -2.76 4.27 16.33
CA ASP A 219 -4.16 4.31 15.90
C ASP A 219 -4.32 3.79 14.48
N LEU A 220 -3.36 4.09 13.59
CA LEU A 220 -3.30 3.55 12.23
C LEU A 220 -3.04 2.04 12.24
N VAL A 221 -2.12 1.56 13.08
CA VAL A 221 -1.84 0.12 13.27
C VAL A 221 -3.08 -0.59 13.79
N ALA A 222 -3.74 -0.04 14.80
CA ALA A 222 -4.99 -0.60 15.34
C ALA A 222 -6.10 -0.67 14.29
N LYS A 223 -6.24 0.38 13.45
CA LYS A 223 -7.17 0.40 12.32
C LYS A 223 -6.81 -0.67 11.28
N GLY A 224 -5.54 -0.74 10.88
CA GLY A 224 -5.06 -1.72 9.93
C GLY A 224 -5.37 -3.16 10.36
N ARG A 225 -5.14 -3.48 11.64
CA ARG A 225 -5.46 -4.80 12.23
C ARG A 225 -6.96 -5.14 12.16
N ARG A 226 -7.83 -4.15 12.42
CA ARG A 226 -9.28 -4.37 12.33
C ARG A 226 -9.75 -4.59 10.89
N GLN A 227 -9.19 -3.84 9.95
CA GLN A 227 -9.56 -3.92 8.54
C GLN A 227 -8.99 -5.17 7.86
N ASN A 228 -7.79 -5.59 8.26
CA ASN A 228 -7.04 -6.67 7.64
C ASN A 228 -6.55 -7.69 8.69
N PRO A 229 -7.47 -8.43 9.33
CA PRO A 229 -7.14 -9.29 10.47
C PRO A 229 -6.22 -10.48 10.11
N LYS A 230 -6.07 -10.77 8.83
CA LYS A 230 -5.19 -11.85 8.33
C LYS A 230 -3.77 -11.37 8.00
N TRP A 231 -3.55 -10.05 7.94
CA TRP A 231 -2.23 -9.53 7.59
C TRP A 231 -1.25 -9.70 8.74
N ASP A 232 0.00 -9.92 8.38
CA ASP A 232 1.10 -9.89 9.33
C ASP A 232 1.25 -8.48 9.93
N ILE A 233 1.74 -8.42 11.17
CA ILE A 233 1.93 -7.14 11.85
C ILE A 233 2.89 -6.22 11.09
N VAL A 234 3.89 -6.77 10.42
CA VAL A 234 4.85 -6.01 9.62
C VAL A 234 4.16 -5.33 8.44
N ASP A 235 3.28 -6.03 7.73
CA ASP A 235 2.51 -5.45 6.63
C ASP A 235 1.62 -4.31 7.14
N ILE A 236 0.98 -4.50 8.30
CA ILE A 236 0.13 -3.48 8.93
C ILE A 236 0.95 -2.25 9.36
N GLN A 237 2.15 -2.45 9.89
CA GLN A 237 3.00 -1.35 10.31
C GLN A 237 3.50 -0.52 9.12
N TYR A 238 3.95 -1.15 8.04
CA TYR A 238 4.35 -0.43 6.82
C TYR A 238 3.16 0.20 6.11
N TRP A 239 1.99 -0.45 6.11
CA TRP A 239 0.75 0.19 5.66
C TRP A 239 0.42 1.43 6.50
N ALA A 240 0.55 1.39 7.82
CA ALA A 240 0.32 2.54 8.69
C ALA A 240 1.30 3.68 8.40
N LEU A 241 2.59 3.35 8.22
CA LEU A 241 3.63 4.31 7.85
C LEU A 241 3.32 4.98 6.50
N SER A 242 2.89 4.21 5.49
CA SER A 242 2.55 4.76 4.19
C SER A 242 1.42 5.80 4.26
N LYS A 243 0.46 5.63 5.19
CA LYS A 243 -0.64 6.59 5.37
C LYS A 243 -0.17 7.92 5.97
N GLN A 244 0.86 7.90 6.82
CA GLN A 244 1.48 9.14 7.33
C GLN A 244 2.36 9.84 6.29
N GLN A 245 2.85 9.10 5.30
CA GLN A 245 3.75 9.58 4.25
C GLN A 245 3.06 9.85 2.91
N TYR A 246 1.75 9.70 2.82
CA TYR A 246 1.01 9.97 1.60
C TYR A 246 0.75 11.47 1.46
N HIS A 247 1.27 12.08 0.40
CA HIS A 247 1.11 13.51 0.13
C HIS A 247 -0.19 13.82 -0.61
N GLY A 248 -0.81 12.83 -1.24
CA GLY A 248 -2.01 12.99 -2.05
C GLY A 248 -1.74 13.65 -3.40
N ALA A 249 -2.76 13.66 -4.25
CA ALA A 249 -2.78 14.47 -5.44
C ALA A 249 -3.17 15.91 -5.07
N TYR A 250 -2.77 16.86 -5.90
CA TYR A 250 -2.99 18.29 -5.67
C TYR A 250 -4.47 18.65 -5.44
N ASN A 251 -5.38 18.01 -6.18
CA ASN A 251 -6.83 18.11 -6.04
C ASN A 251 -7.51 16.91 -6.69
N ASP A 252 -8.85 16.84 -6.63
CA ASP A 252 -9.63 15.74 -7.21
C ASP A 252 -9.46 15.60 -8.73
N GLU A 253 -9.26 16.70 -9.43
CA GLU A 253 -9.01 16.69 -10.86
C GLU A 253 -7.63 16.06 -11.16
N THR A 254 -6.59 16.53 -10.48
CA THR A 254 -5.24 15.95 -10.58
C THR A 254 -5.26 14.46 -10.23
N PHE A 255 -5.99 14.07 -9.18
CA PHE A 255 -6.12 12.66 -8.81
C PHE A 255 -6.74 11.84 -9.94
N ARG A 256 -7.84 12.33 -10.55
CA ARG A 256 -8.43 11.67 -11.72
C ARG A 256 -7.47 11.57 -12.90
N ASN A 257 -6.72 12.64 -13.15
CA ASN A 257 -5.73 12.68 -14.25
C ASN A 257 -4.57 11.71 -14.01
N VAL A 258 -4.10 11.60 -12.77
CA VAL A 258 -3.05 10.64 -12.37
C VAL A 258 -3.52 9.20 -12.50
N MET A 259 -4.78 8.92 -12.20
CA MET A 259 -5.37 7.57 -12.36
C MET A 259 -5.73 7.26 -13.82
N GLN A 260 -5.65 8.24 -14.70
CA GLN A 260 -5.91 8.10 -16.14
C GLN A 260 -4.63 8.46 -16.91
N GLY A 261 -4.38 7.76 -17.99
CA GLY A 261 -3.29 8.08 -18.87
C GLY A 261 -3.79 8.11 -20.31
N SER A 262 -2.90 8.43 -21.24
CA SER A 262 -3.18 8.49 -22.67
C SER A 262 -3.62 7.15 -23.28
N MET A 263 -3.26 6.03 -22.65
CA MET A 263 -3.61 4.67 -23.09
C MET A 263 -4.33 3.90 -21.99
N ARG A 264 -5.44 3.24 -22.31
CA ARG A 264 -6.11 2.34 -21.37
C ARG A 264 -5.30 1.06 -21.18
N THR A 265 -5.28 0.53 -19.95
CA THR A 265 -4.58 -0.72 -19.62
C THR A 265 -5.00 -1.89 -20.54
N ALA A 266 -6.29 -2.01 -20.84
CA ALA A 266 -6.80 -3.05 -21.74
C ALA A 266 -6.20 -2.96 -23.15
N ASP A 267 -6.02 -1.75 -23.68
CA ASP A 267 -5.44 -1.54 -25.03
C ASP A 267 -3.91 -1.76 -25.03
N ALA A 268 -3.28 -1.63 -23.87
CA ALA A 268 -1.85 -1.86 -23.71
C ALA A 268 -1.49 -3.35 -23.74
N LEU A 269 -2.34 -4.23 -23.20
CA LEU A 269 -2.03 -5.68 -23.09
C LEU A 269 -1.59 -6.32 -24.40
N ALA A 270 -2.27 -5.99 -25.52
CA ALA A 270 -1.96 -6.53 -26.84
C ALA A 270 -0.63 -6.02 -27.43
N LYS A 271 -0.05 -4.99 -26.85
CA LYS A 271 1.18 -4.34 -27.35
C LYS A 271 2.44 -4.78 -26.61
N ILE A 272 2.33 -5.55 -25.52
CA ILE A 272 3.46 -5.98 -24.68
C ILE A 272 4.14 -7.20 -25.31
N PRO A 273 5.37 -7.07 -25.83
CA PRO A 273 6.04 -8.18 -26.52
C PRO A 273 6.85 -9.07 -25.57
N VAL A 274 7.05 -8.67 -24.32
CA VAL A 274 7.85 -9.39 -23.32
C VAL A 274 6.99 -10.35 -22.49
N PRO A 275 7.57 -11.37 -21.85
CA PRO A 275 6.84 -12.23 -20.92
C PRO A 275 6.09 -11.43 -19.86
N MET A 276 4.85 -11.82 -19.58
CA MET A 276 3.99 -11.12 -18.62
C MET A 276 3.17 -12.07 -17.77
N ILE A 277 3.01 -11.75 -16.50
CA ILE A 277 2.04 -12.42 -15.62
C ILE A 277 1.16 -11.39 -14.93
N ILE A 278 -0.14 -11.71 -14.85
CA ILE A 278 -1.12 -10.96 -14.07
C ILE A 278 -1.66 -11.86 -12.98
N LEU A 279 -1.44 -11.48 -11.73
CA LEU A 279 -2.06 -12.08 -10.57
C LEU A 279 -3.30 -11.25 -10.22
N LYS A 280 -4.45 -11.92 -10.07
CA LYS A 280 -5.72 -11.30 -9.71
C LYS A 280 -6.20 -11.78 -8.35
N ALA A 281 -6.89 -10.89 -7.63
CA ALA A 281 -7.64 -11.25 -6.43
C ALA A 281 -8.62 -12.39 -6.71
N ASP A 282 -9.03 -13.08 -5.65
CA ASP A 282 -10.15 -14.01 -5.71
C ASP A 282 -11.42 -13.29 -6.18
N ALA A 283 -12.22 -13.96 -6.99
CA ALA A 283 -13.40 -13.35 -7.59
C ALA A 283 -14.47 -14.42 -7.90
N PRO A 284 -15.74 -14.02 -7.97
CA PRO A 284 -16.81 -14.90 -8.44
C PRO A 284 -16.54 -15.44 -9.83
N PRO A 285 -17.10 -16.63 -10.20
CA PRO A 285 -16.82 -17.31 -11.46
C PRO A 285 -17.00 -16.42 -12.69
N GLU A 286 -18.04 -15.61 -12.77
CA GLU A 286 -18.31 -14.73 -13.90
C GLU A 286 -17.24 -13.64 -14.04
N GLN A 287 -16.76 -13.09 -12.95
CA GLN A 287 -15.69 -12.10 -12.98
C GLN A 287 -14.35 -12.73 -13.34
N ARG A 288 -14.05 -13.95 -12.84
CA ARG A 288 -12.86 -14.71 -13.26
C ARG A 288 -12.90 -14.99 -14.78
N LYS A 289 -14.05 -15.37 -15.32
CA LYS A 289 -14.24 -15.57 -16.76
C LYS A 289 -13.95 -14.29 -17.54
N ALA A 290 -14.46 -13.14 -17.09
CA ALA A 290 -14.20 -11.86 -17.74
C ALA A 290 -12.71 -11.48 -17.69
N HIS A 291 -12.03 -11.73 -16.57
CA HIS A 291 -10.59 -11.51 -16.45
C HIS A 291 -9.79 -12.39 -17.40
N LEU A 292 -10.12 -13.67 -17.50
CA LEU A 292 -9.45 -14.61 -18.42
C LEU A 292 -9.69 -14.24 -19.88
N GLU A 293 -10.89 -13.74 -20.22
CA GLU A 293 -11.19 -13.26 -21.57
C GLU A 293 -10.34 -12.04 -21.92
N ALA A 294 -10.26 -11.05 -21.02
CA ALA A 294 -9.40 -9.87 -21.20
C ALA A 294 -7.92 -10.25 -21.34
N ALA A 295 -7.48 -11.26 -20.60
CA ALA A 295 -6.10 -11.75 -20.64
C ALA A 295 -5.70 -12.40 -21.97
N LYS A 296 -6.63 -12.82 -22.81
CA LYS A 296 -6.35 -13.35 -24.16
C LYS A 296 -5.67 -12.33 -25.07
N ALA A 297 -5.76 -11.05 -24.76
CA ALA A 297 -5.06 -10.01 -25.49
C ALA A 297 -3.54 -10.04 -25.29
N MET A 298 -3.03 -10.69 -24.23
CA MET A 298 -1.60 -10.78 -23.97
C MET A 298 -0.90 -11.65 -25.00
N GLN A 299 0.22 -11.17 -25.56
CA GLN A 299 1.00 -11.92 -26.56
C GLN A 299 1.79 -13.08 -25.92
N LYS A 300 2.42 -12.84 -24.77
CA LYS A 300 3.28 -13.79 -24.04
C LYS A 300 2.98 -13.73 -22.55
N GLY A 301 1.76 -14.11 -22.15
CA GLY A 301 1.37 -13.94 -20.77
C GLY A 301 0.33 -14.92 -20.27
N LYS A 302 0.22 -15.00 -18.96
CA LYS A 302 -0.83 -15.73 -18.26
C LYS A 302 -1.45 -14.87 -17.17
N LEU A 303 -2.71 -15.19 -16.84
CA LEU A 303 -3.41 -14.64 -15.69
C LEU A 303 -3.70 -15.76 -14.71
N VAL A 304 -3.43 -15.50 -13.43
CA VAL A 304 -3.65 -16.43 -12.32
C VAL A 304 -4.47 -15.71 -11.23
N HIS A 305 -5.55 -16.33 -10.77
CA HIS A 305 -6.25 -15.85 -9.58
C HIS A 305 -5.61 -16.45 -8.31
N ILE A 306 -5.47 -15.64 -7.29
CA ILE A 306 -4.97 -16.04 -5.97
C ILE A 306 -6.17 -16.25 -5.06
N ASP A 307 -6.53 -17.52 -4.86
CA ASP A 307 -7.69 -17.90 -4.08
C ASP A 307 -7.59 -17.40 -2.64
N GLY A 308 -8.72 -16.88 -2.13
CA GLY A 308 -8.84 -16.32 -0.77
C GLY A 308 -8.10 -15.00 -0.55
N ALA A 309 -7.48 -14.41 -1.58
CA ALA A 309 -6.86 -13.09 -1.50
C ALA A 309 -7.81 -12.00 -2.01
N ALA A 310 -7.82 -10.86 -1.33
CA ALA A 310 -8.44 -9.63 -1.79
C ALA A 310 -7.45 -8.80 -2.62
N HIS A 311 -7.67 -7.49 -2.72
CA HIS A 311 -6.89 -6.59 -3.58
C HIS A 311 -5.38 -6.59 -3.29
N ASN A 312 -4.98 -6.78 -2.05
CA ASN A 312 -3.57 -6.77 -1.64
C ASN A 312 -3.01 -8.20 -1.55
N LEU A 313 -2.96 -8.91 -2.67
CA LEU A 313 -2.62 -10.35 -2.71
C LEU A 313 -1.33 -10.69 -1.97
N HIS A 314 -0.32 -9.83 -2.05
CA HIS A 314 1.00 -10.01 -1.42
C HIS A 314 0.98 -9.88 0.11
N HIS A 315 -0.13 -9.35 0.66
CA HIS A 315 -0.41 -9.38 2.09
C HIS A 315 -1.43 -10.46 2.44
N ASP A 316 -2.49 -10.63 1.62
CA ASP A 316 -3.61 -11.52 1.89
C ASP A 316 -3.22 -13.01 1.78
N ASN A 317 -2.41 -13.35 0.79
CA ASN A 317 -1.94 -14.72 0.54
C ASN A 317 -0.50 -14.71 -0.02
N LEU A 318 0.44 -14.27 0.81
CA LEU A 318 1.85 -14.19 0.45
C LEU A 318 2.42 -15.54 -0.02
N PRO A 319 2.16 -16.70 0.63
CA PRO A 319 2.73 -17.96 0.20
C PRO A 319 2.36 -18.33 -1.25
N ARG A 320 1.06 -18.22 -1.61
CA ARG A 320 0.61 -18.53 -2.97
C ARG A 320 1.09 -17.51 -3.98
N THR A 321 1.14 -16.22 -3.59
CA THR A 321 1.71 -15.17 -4.44
C THR A 321 3.16 -15.47 -4.79
N VAL A 322 3.98 -15.81 -3.80
CA VAL A 322 5.40 -16.18 -3.98
C VAL A 322 5.56 -17.40 -4.86
N GLU A 323 4.79 -18.47 -4.62
CA GLU A 323 4.82 -19.69 -5.42
C GLU A 323 4.57 -19.40 -6.92
N VAL A 324 3.51 -18.66 -7.23
CA VAL A 324 3.16 -18.28 -8.61
C VAL A 324 4.24 -17.40 -9.25
N LEU A 325 4.86 -16.51 -8.47
CA LEU A 325 5.97 -15.67 -8.95
C LEU A 325 7.20 -16.50 -9.25
N HIS A 326 7.59 -17.46 -8.38
CA HIS A 326 8.71 -18.36 -8.63
C HIS A 326 8.48 -19.23 -9.87
N GLU A 327 7.27 -19.79 -10.05
CA GLU A 327 6.89 -20.49 -11.28
C GLU A 327 7.11 -19.63 -12.52
N PHE A 328 6.67 -18.37 -12.49
CA PHE A 328 6.84 -17.47 -13.63
C PHE A 328 8.31 -17.10 -13.85
N PHE A 329 9.03 -16.73 -12.82
CA PHE A 329 10.43 -16.33 -12.92
C PHE A 329 11.34 -17.45 -13.42
N SER A 330 11.00 -18.72 -13.12
CA SER A 330 11.74 -19.86 -13.66
C SER A 330 11.66 -20.02 -15.18
N THR A 331 10.74 -19.30 -15.83
CA THR A 331 10.57 -19.30 -17.29
C THR A 331 11.31 -18.16 -18.01
N LEU A 332 11.93 -17.24 -17.27
CA LEU A 332 12.63 -16.05 -17.78
C LEU A 332 14.12 -16.33 -18.02
#